data_ef47cac39eec292b011f069619f4c5ab
#
_entry.id   ef47cac39eec292b011f069619f4c5ab
#
_cell.length_a   1.000
_cell.length_b   1.000
_cell.length_c   1.000
_cell.angle_alpha   90.00
_cell.angle_beta   90.00
_cell.angle_gamma   90.00
#
_symmetry.space_group_name_H-M   'P 1'
#
loop_
_entity.id
_entity.type
_entity.pdbx_description
1 polymer ?
#
loop_
_entity_poly.entity_id
_entity_poly.type
_entity_poly.pdbx_seq_one_letter_code
_entity_poly.pdbx_strand_id
1 'polypeptide(L)'
;VKFAFASTDGRNVNLHFGKASSIYVYNYDEDNLEFQNKITVEIEEDKPHQGVKIVKALKEHDVDTIFVGQIGFKSKVRVDDAGIKVIVDEGPIEEVLERYIKHLEFMDKPLNI
;
A
#
# COMPACT_ATOMS: atom_id res chain seq x y z
N VAL A 1 10.42 -0.93 8.30
CA VAL A 1 9.71 -0.61 7.05
C VAL A 1 8.22 -0.54 7.34
N LYS A 2 7.57 0.51 6.87
CA LYS A 2 6.13 0.68 7.06
C LYS A 2 5.37 0.32 5.80
N PHE A 3 4.51 -0.67 5.92
CA PHE A 3 3.62 -1.15 4.87
C PHE A 3 2.20 -0.69 5.15
N ALA A 4 1.51 -0.23 4.11
CA ALA A 4 0.11 0.19 4.20
C ALA A 4 -0.74 -0.67 3.28
N PHE A 5 -1.92 -1.04 3.76
CA PHE A 5 -2.85 -1.90 3.02
C PHE A 5 -4.19 -1.19 2.87
N ALA A 6 -4.60 -0.95 1.63
CA ALA A 6 -5.89 -0.32 1.33
C ALA A 6 -7.00 -1.36 1.52
N SER A 7 -7.76 -1.23 2.57
CA SER A 7 -8.69 -2.28 3.02
C SER A 7 -9.90 -1.69 3.72
N THR A 8 -11.07 -2.29 3.48
CA THR A 8 -12.30 -1.91 4.18
C THR A 8 -12.39 -2.57 5.55
N ASP A 9 -11.78 -3.74 5.74
CA ASP A 9 -11.98 -4.58 6.93
C ASP A 9 -10.70 -4.87 7.72
N GLY A 10 -9.55 -4.45 7.22
CA GLY A 10 -8.27 -4.74 7.86
C GLY A 10 -7.79 -6.18 7.68
N ARG A 11 -8.46 -6.97 6.86
CA ARG A 11 -8.13 -8.38 6.59
C ARG A 11 -7.75 -8.63 5.16
N ASN A 12 -8.35 -7.88 4.24
CA ASN A 12 -8.16 -8.06 2.80
C ASN A 12 -7.78 -6.76 2.14
N VAL A 13 -6.82 -6.81 1.22
CA VAL A 13 -6.57 -5.70 0.32
C VAL A 13 -7.68 -5.72 -0.72
N ASN A 14 -8.58 -4.77 -0.66
CA ASN A 14 -9.77 -4.76 -1.49
C ASN A 14 -10.20 -3.38 -1.99
N LEU A 15 -9.39 -2.36 -1.78
CA LEU A 15 -9.71 -1.02 -2.25
C LEU A 15 -8.77 -0.59 -3.37
N HIS A 16 -9.34 0.07 -4.38
CA HIS A 16 -8.58 0.79 -5.38
C HIS A 16 -7.94 2.02 -4.73
N PHE A 17 -6.80 2.45 -5.23
CA PHE A 17 -6.07 3.58 -4.65
C PHE A 17 -6.96 4.82 -4.51
N GLY A 18 -7.67 5.21 -5.57
CA GLY A 18 -8.51 6.41 -5.55
C GLY A 18 -9.70 6.33 -4.60
N LYS A 19 -10.00 5.16 -4.07
CA LYS A 19 -11.10 4.92 -3.12
C LYS A 19 -10.59 4.42 -1.77
N ALA A 20 -9.32 4.63 -1.49
CA ALA A 20 -8.69 4.14 -0.26
C ALA A 20 -9.03 5.02 0.94
N SER A 21 -10.30 4.97 1.35
CA SER A 21 -10.79 5.72 2.52
C SER A 21 -10.31 5.11 3.84
N SER A 22 -9.82 3.89 3.82
CA SER A 22 -9.37 3.16 4.98
C SER A 22 -8.07 2.44 4.63
N ILE A 23 -7.01 2.73 5.38
CA ILE A 23 -5.67 2.19 5.13
C ILE A 23 -5.08 1.71 6.45
N TYR A 24 -4.65 0.46 6.48
CA TYR A 24 -4.07 -0.16 7.67
C TYR A 24 -2.56 -0.16 7.55
N VAL A 25 -1.88 0.48 8.51
CA VAL A 25 -0.43 0.64 8.52
C VAL A 25 0.20 -0.33 9.51
N TYR A 26 1.19 -1.05 9.03
CA TYR A 26 1.96 -2.01 9.81
C TYR A 26 3.45 -1.69 9.72
N ASN A 27 4.18 -1.99 10.78
CA ASN A 27 5.64 -2.01 10.72
C ASN A 27 6.09 -3.45 10.45
N TYR A 28 6.94 -3.64 9.43
CA TYR A 28 7.49 -4.94 9.08
C TYR A 28 8.98 -4.94 9.36
N ASP A 29 9.44 -5.87 10.20
CA ASP A 29 10.83 -5.99 10.57
C ASP A 29 11.15 -7.46 10.88
N GLU A 30 12.17 -8.00 10.20
CA GLU A 30 12.63 -9.37 10.41
C GLU A 30 11.51 -10.42 10.48
N ASP A 31 10.64 -10.43 9.46
CA ASP A 31 9.50 -11.32 9.33
C ASP A 31 8.38 -11.10 10.37
N ASN A 32 8.48 -10.02 11.12
CA ASN A 32 7.46 -9.65 12.10
C ASN A 32 6.62 -8.48 11.59
N LEU A 33 5.32 -8.69 11.51
CA LEU A 33 4.35 -7.67 11.08
C LEU A 33 3.59 -7.17 12.30
N GLU A 34 3.77 -5.88 12.62
CA GLU A 34 3.15 -5.27 13.78
C GLU A 34 2.21 -4.14 13.37
N PHE A 35 0.95 -4.24 13.79
CA PHE A 35 -0.04 -3.21 13.50
C PHE A 35 0.33 -1.89 14.19
N GLN A 36 0.31 -0.79 13.44
CA GLN A 36 0.60 0.54 13.97
C GLN A 36 -0.67 1.37 14.12
N ASN A 37 -1.37 1.58 13.04
CA ASN A 37 -2.59 2.39 13.08
C ASN A 37 -3.42 2.24 11.81
N LYS A 38 -4.66 2.70 11.91
CA LYS A 38 -5.57 2.79 10.77
C LYS A 38 -5.67 4.26 10.37
N ILE A 39 -5.40 4.53 9.10
CA ILE A 39 -5.60 5.87 8.53
C ILE A 39 -6.99 5.91 7.91
N THR A 40 -7.76 6.93 8.24
CA THR A 40 -9.04 7.19 7.60
C THR A 40 -8.91 8.46 6.77
N VAL A 41 -9.23 8.34 5.48
CA VAL A 41 -9.19 9.47 4.54
C VAL A 41 -10.60 9.72 4.05
N GLU A 42 -11.05 10.97 4.18
CA GLU A 42 -12.37 11.35 3.68
C GLU A 42 -12.30 11.52 2.16
N ILE A 43 -12.90 10.59 1.44
CA ILE A 43 -12.93 10.59 -0.03
C ILE A 43 -14.23 11.20 -0.52
N GLU A 44 -14.13 12.26 -1.31
CA GLU A 44 -15.27 12.91 -1.95
C GLU A 44 -15.34 12.47 -3.42
N GLU A 45 -16.19 11.49 -3.72
CA GLU A 45 -16.24 10.86 -5.04
C GLU A 45 -16.52 11.82 -6.20
N ASP A 46 -17.24 12.90 -5.93
CA ASP A 46 -17.62 13.88 -6.95
C ASP A 46 -16.55 14.94 -7.20
N LYS A 47 -15.43 14.89 -6.51
CA LYS A 47 -14.38 15.89 -6.63
C LYS A 47 -13.10 15.31 -7.20
N PRO A 48 -12.35 16.08 -8.00
CA PRO A 48 -11.05 15.65 -8.52
C PRO A 48 -9.98 15.67 -7.43
N HIS A 49 -8.84 15.04 -7.72
CA HIS A 49 -7.63 15.09 -6.90
C HIS A 49 -7.74 14.43 -5.53
N GLN A 50 -8.62 13.44 -5.38
CA GLN A 50 -8.73 12.72 -4.10
C GLN A 50 -7.45 11.93 -3.78
N GLY A 51 -6.71 11.48 -4.79
CA GLY A 51 -5.45 10.80 -4.60
C GLY A 51 -4.38 11.64 -3.90
N VAL A 52 -4.46 12.97 -4.02
CA VAL A 52 -3.52 13.87 -3.33
C VAL A 52 -3.67 13.75 -1.82
N LYS A 53 -4.91 13.62 -1.34
CA LYS A 53 -5.18 13.43 0.10
C LYS A 53 -4.57 12.13 0.60
N ILE A 54 -4.67 11.08 -0.20
CA ILE A 54 -4.13 9.76 0.17
C ILE A 54 -2.61 9.81 0.25
N VAL A 55 -1.96 10.39 -0.76
CA VAL A 55 -0.50 10.53 -0.77
C VAL A 55 -0.03 11.34 0.45
N LYS A 56 -0.71 12.42 0.75
CA LYS A 56 -0.37 13.25 1.91
C LYS A 56 -0.44 12.44 3.21
N ALA A 57 -1.53 11.68 3.39
CA ALA A 57 -1.69 10.83 4.56
C ALA A 57 -0.60 9.77 4.67
N LEU A 58 -0.24 9.15 3.56
CA LEU A 58 0.83 8.16 3.53
C LEU A 58 2.17 8.77 3.93
N LYS A 59 2.47 9.95 3.44
CA LYS A 59 3.72 10.64 3.79
C LYS A 59 3.75 11.07 5.27
N GLU A 60 2.63 11.53 5.80
CA GLU A 60 2.52 11.90 7.22
C GLU A 60 2.77 10.72 8.15
N HIS A 61 2.50 9.49 7.70
CA HIS A 61 2.70 8.28 8.47
C HIS A 61 3.97 7.51 8.08
N ASP A 62 4.83 8.12 7.28
CA ASP A 62 6.13 7.55 6.86
C ASP A 62 6.00 6.18 6.18
N VAL A 63 4.96 6.01 5.37
CA VAL A 63 4.71 4.76 4.66
C VAL A 63 5.73 4.57 3.53
N ASP A 64 6.34 3.40 3.48
CA ASP A 64 7.32 3.04 2.44
C ASP A 64 6.66 2.40 1.24
N THR A 65 5.66 1.56 1.47
CA THR A 65 5.00 0.80 0.42
C THR A 65 3.51 0.71 0.72
N ILE A 66 2.69 0.92 -0.31
CA ILE A 66 1.24 0.74 -0.20
C ILE A 66 0.77 -0.39 -1.12
N PHE A 67 -0.10 -1.24 -0.58
CA PHE A 67 -0.72 -2.34 -1.31
C PHE A 67 -2.17 -1.98 -1.60
N VAL A 68 -2.53 -2.01 -2.88
CA VAL A 68 -3.86 -1.61 -3.35
C VAL A 68 -4.39 -2.66 -4.32
N GLY A 69 -5.72 -2.74 -4.45
CA GLY A 69 -6.33 -3.65 -5.41
C GLY A 69 -6.16 -3.20 -6.84
N GLN A 70 -6.09 -1.90 -7.07
CA GLN A 70 -5.90 -1.32 -8.40
C GLN A 70 -5.48 0.14 -8.25
N ILE A 71 -4.79 0.67 -9.26
CA ILE A 71 -4.39 2.07 -9.30
C ILE A 71 -4.36 2.56 -10.75
N GLY A 72 -4.82 3.80 -10.96
CA GLY A 72 -4.73 4.43 -12.27
C GLY A 72 -3.32 4.97 -12.53
N PHE A 73 -3.00 5.17 -13.80
CA PHE A 73 -1.67 5.60 -14.22
C PHE A 73 -1.24 6.93 -13.57
N LYS A 74 -2.12 7.93 -13.59
CA LYS A 74 -1.80 9.25 -13.02
C LYS A 74 -1.53 9.18 -11.53
N SER A 75 -2.31 8.39 -10.81
CA SER A 75 -2.13 8.19 -9.38
C SER A 75 -0.82 7.47 -9.10
N LYS A 76 -0.49 6.47 -9.91
CA LYS A 76 0.77 5.73 -9.75
C LYS A 76 1.97 6.65 -9.91
N VAL A 77 1.96 7.54 -10.91
CA VAL A 77 3.03 8.51 -11.11
C VAL A 77 3.16 9.41 -9.87
N ARG A 78 2.04 9.87 -9.34
CA ARG A 78 2.03 10.74 -8.16
C ARG A 78 2.61 10.03 -6.93
N VAL A 79 2.25 8.78 -6.71
CA VAL A 79 2.76 8.00 -5.58
C VAL A 79 4.25 7.72 -5.75
N ASP A 80 4.67 7.34 -6.96
CA ASP A 80 6.08 7.12 -7.27
C ASP A 80 6.90 8.39 -7.04
N ASP A 81 6.40 9.54 -7.48
CA ASP A 81 7.06 10.83 -7.28
C ASP A 81 7.19 11.20 -5.80
N ALA A 82 6.29 10.71 -4.97
CA ALA A 82 6.35 10.91 -3.52
C ALA A 82 7.34 9.98 -2.82
N GLY A 83 7.98 9.08 -3.57
CA GLY A 83 8.95 8.14 -3.02
C GLY A 83 8.30 6.92 -2.35
N ILE A 84 7.03 6.67 -2.63
CA ILE A 84 6.29 5.54 -2.06
C ILE A 84 6.12 4.46 -3.12
N LYS A 85 6.40 3.23 -2.75
CA LYS A 85 6.25 2.09 -3.66
C LYS A 85 4.79 1.61 -3.67
N VAL A 86 4.27 1.27 -4.84
CA VAL A 86 2.91 0.76 -4.99
C VAL A 86 2.96 -0.70 -5.45
N ILE A 87 2.25 -1.55 -4.75
CA ILE A 87 2.07 -2.95 -5.13
C ILE A 87 0.58 -3.19 -5.37
N VAL A 88 0.25 -3.68 -6.55
CA VAL A 88 -1.13 -4.01 -6.91
C VAL A 88 -1.36 -5.49 -6.70
N ASP A 89 -2.18 -5.82 -5.73
CA ASP A 89 -2.54 -7.19 -5.41
C ASP A 89 -3.81 -7.17 -4.54
N GLU A 90 -4.62 -8.20 -4.63
CA GLU A 90 -5.86 -8.32 -3.88
C GLU A 90 -5.87 -9.60 -3.06
N GLY A 91 -6.64 -9.60 -1.98
CA GLY A 91 -6.84 -10.75 -1.15
C GLY A 91 -6.39 -10.54 0.29
N PRO A 92 -6.33 -11.62 1.07
CA PRO A 92 -5.92 -11.54 2.47
C PRO A 92 -4.57 -10.87 2.62
N ILE A 93 -4.46 -9.95 3.58
CA ILE A 93 -3.22 -9.18 3.81
C ILE A 93 -2.03 -10.11 3.98
N GLU A 94 -2.19 -11.20 4.74
CA GLU A 94 -1.10 -12.14 4.96
C GLU A 94 -0.61 -12.78 3.65
N GLU A 95 -1.53 -13.13 2.77
CA GLU A 95 -1.18 -13.74 1.48
C GLU A 95 -0.55 -12.73 0.52
N VAL A 96 -1.10 -11.51 0.49
CA VAL A 96 -0.54 -10.42 -0.32
C VAL A 96 0.90 -10.14 0.11
N LEU A 97 1.12 -10.04 1.42
CA LEU A 97 2.44 -9.80 1.97
C LEU A 97 3.39 -10.96 1.66
N GLU A 98 2.94 -12.20 1.81
CA GLU A 98 3.75 -13.37 1.51
C GLU A 98 4.21 -13.38 0.05
N ARG A 99 3.31 -13.09 -0.88
CA ARG A 99 3.67 -13.01 -2.30
C ARG A 99 4.71 -11.92 -2.56
N TYR A 100 4.55 -10.77 -1.91
CA TYR A 100 5.50 -9.67 -2.06
C TYR A 100 6.87 -10.02 -1.51
N ILE A 101 6.94 -10.62 -0.33
CA ILE A 101 8.20 -11.01 0.30
C ILE A 101 8.92 -12.06 -0.56
N LYS A 102 8.19 -13.05 -1.08
CA LYS A 102 8.76 -14.04 -2.00
C LYS A 102 9.30 -13.39 -3.26
N HIS A 103 8.60 -12.39 -3.79
CA HIS A 103 9.07 -11.64 -4.96
C HIS A 103 10.39 -10.92 -4.66
N LEU A 104 10.49 -10.26 -3.50
CA LEU A 104 11.72 -9.58 -3.09
C LEU A 104 12.88 -10.56 -2.93
N GLU A 105 12.64 -11.71 -2.32
CA GLU A 105 13.65 -12.76 -2.16
C GLU A 105 14.14 -13.25 -3.52
N PHE A 106 13.23 -13.44 -4.46
CA PHE A 106 13.57 -13.84 -5.82
C PHE A 106 14.45 -12.81 -6.51
N MET A 107 14.12 -11.53 -6.36
CA MET A 107 14.87 -10.44 -6.99
C MET A 107 16.26 -10.24 -6.37
N ASP A 108 16.41 -10.58 -5.09
CA ASP A 108 17.69 -10.44 -4.38
C ASP A 108 18.65 -11.61 -4.62
N LYS A 109 18.16 -12.71 -5.18
CA LYS A 109 19.02 -13.85 -5.46
C LYS A 109 19.90 -13.56 -6.67
N PRO A 110 21.21 -13.77 -6.55
CA PRO A 110 22.07 -13.65 -7.72
C PRO A 110 21.65 -14.67 -8.76
N LEU A 111 21.66 -14.25 -10.01
CA LEU A 111 21.40 -15.15 -11.11
C LEU A 111 22.57 -16.13 -11.24
N ASN A 112 22.35 -17.33 -10.77
CA ASN A 112 23.29 -18.42 -10.99
C ASN A 112 23.08 -18.96 -12.39
N ILE A 113 23.92 -18.53 -13.24
CA ILE A 113 23.91 -19.01 -14.62
C ILE A 113 24.95 -20.09 -14.76
#